data_651f2d0759da4c0287ddd768c447ac2b
#
_entry.id   651f2d0759da4c0287ddd768c447ac2b
#
_cell.length_a   1.000
_cell.length_b   1.000
_cell.length_c   1.000
_cell.angle_alpha   90.00
_cell.angle_beta   90.00
_cell.angle_gamma   90.00
#
_symmetry.space_group_name_H-M   'P 1'
#
loop_
_entity.id
_entity.type
_entity.pdbx_description
1 polymer ?
#
loop_
_entity_poly.entity_id
_entity_poly.type
_entity_poly.pdbx_seq_one_letter_code
_entity_poly.pdbx_strand_id
1 'polypeptide(L)'
;MQFSKWKIGAAALVCMLLPGSVHAQIVKNERLLSFEEKQVPAFVTTAAGSQLGISDEHYRDGDHSLSWTFEPGAALSIKKDLKFEKKDPTGKDTYLSAFIVWVYNEQAQDKQIRFEFLKDGKVCTSFPFGINFTGWRGAWVCYERDMQGTPEEGMDEIRIVAPDVKGKLFFDHLITASKVDARQQTADLQVPFVNKGTTNHWLVIYEHSLWKPDIPLTDVTEAQKQDIRVMEKRFRGMLYTPSALSDKEMQSIREKYDFYRITYKNGKVAGRPIYFVRHSEAYERMVPDWDKDMFSRLGIEISDYFNLMKRVAIAYNNAEDAALKHELKQKFIAMYDNATDQGIAYGSCWGNIHHYGYSMRGLFVAYFLMKDVLREAGKLEEAVRTLNWYAITNEVYPEPAVNGIDIDTFNTKLQGRIASILIMEDTPEKLQYLRSFSRWLDNGCLPAPGLAGSFKPDGACFHHCNNYPAYAVGGLDGATNMIYLLSGTEFRLSEQAHETVKKVLLTMRFYCNLKQWSLSMSGRHPNGEEA
;
A
#
# COMPACT_ATOMS: atom_id res chain seq x y z
N MET A 1 4.71 19.39 53.87
CA MET A 1 5.81 19.61 52.91
C MET A 1 5.19 20.09 51.64
N GLN A 2 5.44 21.37 51.29
CA GLN A 2 4.91 22.04 50.13
C GLN A 2 5.70 21.62 48.88
N PHE A 3 5.01 21.13 47.84
CA PHE A 3 5.61 21.01 46.51
C PHE A 3 5.22 22.22 45.67
N SER A 4 6.22 22.94 45.21
CA SER A 4 6.14 24.14 44.43
C SER A 4 5.61 23.87 43.02
N LYS A 5 4.65 24.68 42.61
CA LYS A 5 4.13 24.75 41.24
C LYS A 5 5.18 25.41 40.32
N TRP A 6 5.73 24.66 39.38
CA TRP A 6 6.46 25.24 38.24
C TRP A 6 5.44 25.70 37.20
N LYS A 7 5.41 26.99 36.97
CA LYS A 7 4.72 27.59 35.84
C LYS A 7 5.58 27.41 34.60
N ILE A 8 5.15 26.59 33.65
CA ILE A 8 5.73 26.56 32.30
C ILE A 8 5.05 27.68 31.53
N GLY A 9 5.83 28.73 31.23
CA GLY A 9 5.39 29.84 30.37
C GLY A 9 5.17 29.34 28.95
N ALA A 10 3.99 29.55 28.42
CA ALA A 10 3.68 29.37 27.01
C ALA A 10 4.41 30.44 26.20
N ALA A 11 5.54 30.09 25.59
CA ALA A 11 6.11 30.87 24.50
C ALA A 11 5.30 30.54 23.23
N ALA A 12 4.37 31.41 22.91
CA ALA A 12 3.70 31.40 21.62
C ALA A 12 4.74 31.71 20.53
N LEU A 13 5.23 30.66 19.86
CA LEU A 13 6.02 30.81 18.64
C LEU A 13 5.05 31.16 17.52
N VAL A 14 4.89 32.44 17.24
CA VAL A 14 4.21 32.94 16.05
C VAL A 14 5.12 32.60 14.86
N CYS A 15 4.92 31.46 14.25
CA CYS A 15 5.45 31.19 12.92
C CYS A 15 4.68 32.07 11.94
N MET A 16 5.26 33.23 11.58
CA MET A 16 4.86 33.93 10.39
C MET A 16 5.02 32.99 9.20
N LEU A 17 3.89 32.54 8.66
CA LEU A 17 3.82 31.86 7.38
C LEU A 17 4.15 32.88 6.28
N LEU A 18 5.43 33.03 5.96
CA LEU A 18 5.82 33.53 4.66
C LEU A 18 5.35 32.51 3.62
N PRO A 19 4.75 32.91 2.50
CA PRO A 19 4.47 32.04 1.39
C PRO A 19 5.78 31.75 0.63
N GLY A 20 6.72 31.12 1.27
CA GLY A 20 7.86 30.50 0.64
C GLY A 20 7.51 29.03 0.42
N SER A 21 7.64 28.57 -0.80
CA SER A 21 7.65 27.15 -1.14
C SER A 21 8.54 26.42 -0.12
N VAL A 22 7.93 25.63 0.76
CA VAL A 22 8.67 24.66 1.55
C VAL A 22 9.06 23.58 0.54
N HIS A 23 10.18 23.80 -0.15
CA HIS A 23 10.84 22.73 -0.87
C HIS A 23 11.21 21.70 0.19
N ALA A 24 10.73 20.49 0.08
CA ALA A 24 11.28 19.37 0.81
C ALA A 24 12.75 19.32 0.38
N GLN A 25 13.65 19.69 1.29
CA GLN A 25 15.07 19.75 1.00
C GLN A 25 15.54 18.29 0.88
N ILE A 26 15.67 17.83 -0.36
CA ILE A 26 16.16 16.47 -0.64
C ILE A 26 17.62 16.44 -0.24
N VAL A 27 17.93 15.52 0.64
CA VAL A 27 19.30 15.31 1.08
C VAL A 27 20.13 14.83 -0.09
N LYS A 28 21.19 15.55 -0.41
CA LYS A 28 22.14 15.16 -1.47
C LYS A 28 22.89 13.91 -1.01
N ASN A 29 22.48 12.76 -1.53
CA ASN A 29 23.18 11.51 -1.37
C ASN A 29 23.74 11.09 -2.72
N GLU A 30 24.99 10.64 -2.79
CA GLU A 30 25.63 10.22 -4.05
C GLU A 30 24.93 9.05 -4.76
N ARG A 31 24.09 8.30 -4.05
CA ARG A 31 23.31 7.17 -4.57
C ARG A 31 21.92 7.58 -5.08
N LEU A 32 21.41 8.74 -4.64
CA LEU A 32 20.09 9.26 -5.02
C LEU A 32 20.21 10.24 -6.18
N LEU A 33 19.41 10.03 -7.23
CA LEU A 33 19.18 10.94 -8.33
C LEU A 33 17.71 11.37 -8.31
N SER A 34 17.46 12.60 -7.90
CA SER A 34 16.13 13.22 -7.83
C SER A 34 15.93 14.27 -8.93
N PHE A 35 16.94 14.51 -9.77
CA PHE A 35 16.88 15.38 -10.95
C PHE A 35 16.36 16.80 -10.68
N GLU A 36 16.73 17.39 -9.54
CA GLU A 36 16.35 18.73 -9.13
C GLU A 36 17.24 19.84 -9.73
N GLU A 37 18.18 19.45 -10.58
CA GLU A 37 19.05 20.38 -11.29
C GLU A 37 18.27 21.13 -12.39
N LYS A 38 18.71 22.36 -12.72
CA LYS A 38 18.10 23.14 -13.81
C LYS A 38 18.35 22.61 -15.20
N GLN A 39 19.33 21.72 -15.35
CA GLN A 39 19.74 21.13 -16.61
C GLN A 39 20.05 19.65 -16.40
N VAL A 40 19.91 18.87 -17.46
CA VAL A 40 20.30 17.45 -17.46
C VAL A 40 21.76 17.34 -17.06
N PRO A 41 22.10 16.54 -16.03
CA PRO A 41 23.48 16.34 -15.62
C PRO A 41 24.35 15.79 -16.75
N ALA A 42 25.60 16.25 -16.85
CA ALA A 42 26.51 15.86 -17.94
C ALA A 42 26.79 14.35 -18.03
N PHE A 43 26.61 13.61 -16.93
CA PHE A 43 26.74 12.15 -16.88
C PHE A 43 25.51 11.40 -17.38
N VAL A 44 24.43 12.12 -17.75
CA VAL A 44 23.19 11.55 -18.31
C VAL A 44 23.13 11.91 -19.80
N THR A 45 23.12 10.90 -20.66
CA THR A 45 23.13 11.07 -22.12
C THR A 45 22.11 10.14 -22.78
N THR A 46 21.74 10.44 -24.01
CA THR A 46 20.87 9.57 -24.81
C THR A 46 21.35 9.44 -26.24
N ALA A 47 20.86 8.44 -26.96
CA ALA A 47 21.18 8.21 -28.38
C ALA A 47 20.67 9.37 -29.27
N ALA A 48 21.29 9.56 -30.41
CA ALA A 48 20.90 10.55 -31.42
C ALA A 48 19.43 10.36 -31.84
N GLY A 49 18.70 11.46 -31.99
CA GLY A 49 17.27 11.46 -32.32
C GLY A 49 16.35 11.38 -31.11
N SER A 50 16.86 11.02 -29.93
CA SER A 50 16.13 11.05 -28.65
C SER A 50 16.45 12.34 -27.89
N GLN A 51 15.58 12.72 -26.94
CA GLN A 51 15.71 13.99 -26.21
C GLN A 51 15.63 13.73 -24.70
N LEU A 52 16.44 14.48 -23.95
CA LEU A 52 16.43 14.55 -22.50
C LEU A 52 16.05 15.95 -22.02
N GLY A 53 15.36 16.04 -20.90
CA GLY A 53 15.04 17.30 -20.26
C GLY A 53 14.82 17.14 -18.76
N ILE A 54 14.98 18.23 -18.02
CA ILE A 54 14.46 18.34 -16.66
C ILE A 54 13.03 18.90 -16.77
N SER A 55 12.08 18.28 -16.11
CA SER A 55 10.65 18.56 -16.25
C SER A 55 9.96 18.74 -14.90
N ASP A 56 9.07 19.71 -14.82
CA ASP A 56 8.15 19.95 -13.72
C ASP A 56 6.73 19.39 -13.98
N GLU A 57 6.55 18.64 -15.07
CA GLU A 57 5.24 18.07 -15.43
C GLU A 57 4.82 16.93 -14.50
N HIS A 58 5.78 16.05 -14.19
CA HIS A 58 5.57 14.89 -13.32
C HIS A 58 6.83 14.66 -12.49
N TYR A 59 6.68 14.58 -11.18
CA TYR A 59 7.78 14.32 -10.25
C TYR A 59 7.31 13.49 -9.06
N ARG A 60 8.20 12.68 -8.51
CA ARG A 60 7.97 11.82 -7.33
C ARG A 60 8.72 12.32 -6.12
N ASP A 61 9.79 13.06 -6.33
CA ASP A 61 10.64 13.62 -5.30
C ASP A 61 10.98 15.08 -5.68
N GLY A 62 11.05 15.99 -4.71
CA GLY A 62 11.25 17.40 -5.03
C GLY A 62 10.17 18.03 -5.90
N ASP A 63 10.59 18.75 -6.92
CA ASP A 63 9.72 19.50 -7.84
C ASP A 63 9.99 19.18 -9.33
N HIS A 64 10.95 18.29 -9.64
CA HIS A 64 11.37 17.96 -11.00
C HIS A 64 11.61 16.45 -11.19
N SER A 65 11.79 16.05 -12.44
CA SER A 65 12.18 14.70 -12.85
C SER A 65 12.96 14.73 -14.15
N LEU A 66 13.61 13.62 -14.52
CA LEU A 66 14.25 13.43 -15.83
C LEU A 66 13.23 12.97 -16.85
N SER A 67 12.94 13.77 -17.87
CA SER A 67 12.11 13.37 -19.01
C SER A 67 12.98 12.80 -20.14
N TRP A 68 12.53 11.71 -20.75
CA TRP A 68 13.18 11.05 -21.88
C TRP A 68 12.17 10.76 -22.99
N THR A 69 12.30 11.49 -24.12
CA THR A 69 11.58 11.16 -25.36
C THR A 69 12.50 10.32 -26.22
N PHE A 70 12.09 9.13 -26.59
CA PHE A 70 12.95 8.13 -27.21
C PHE A 70 12.45 7.65 -28.57
N GLU A 71 13.41 7.37 -29.47
CA GLU A 71 13.23 6.62 -30.68
C GLU A 71 13.30 5.09 -30.41
N PRO A 72 12.75 4.24 -31.29
CA PRO A 72 12.81 2.79 -31.14
C PRO A 72 14.23 2.27 -30.91
N GLY A 73 14.44 1.45 -29.88
CA GLY A 73 15.72 0.86 -29.53
C GLY A 73 16.78 1.84 -29.02
N ALA A 74 16.42 3.11 -28.80
CA ALA A 74 17.36 4.09 -28.24
C ALA A 74 17.79 3.70 -26.82
N ALA A 75 18.94 4.22 -26.39
CA ALA A 75 19.44 4.03 -25.04
C ALA A 75 19.61 5.37 -24.33
N LEU A 76 19.20 5.42 -23.06
CA LEU A 76 19.57 6.43 -22.08
C LEU A 76 20.69 5.85 -21.21
N SER A 77 21.77 6.60 -21.02
CA SER A 77 22.93 6.20 -20.21
C SER A 77 23.13 7.17 -19.05
N ILE A 78 23.31 6.63 -17.85
CA ILE A 78 23.65 7.34 -16.62
C ILE A 78 25.00 6.80 -16.14
N LYS A 79 26.08 7.57 -16.38
CA LYS A 79 27.45 7.17 -16.05
C LYS A 79 27.87 7.68 -14.69
N LYS A 80 27.88 6.79 -13.72
CA LYS A 80 28.36 7.06 -12.35
C LYS A 80 28.63 5.76 -11.62
N ASP A 81 29.51 5.80 -10.63
CA ASP A 81 29.71 4.68 -9.69
C ASP A 81 28.38 4.33 -9.01
N LEU A 82 27.91 3.11 -9.20
CA LEU A 82 26.61 2.64 -8.71
C LEU A 82 26.61 2.30 -7.21
N LYS A 83 27.79 2.19 -6.62
CA LYS A 83 27.95 1.84 -5.18
C LYS A 83 27.30 0.50 -4.81
N PHE A 84 27.22 -0.42 -5.76
CA PHE A 84 26.77 -1.78 -5.50
C PHE A 84 27.73 -2.49 -4.55
N GLU A 85 27.17 -3.16 -3.55
CA GLU A 85 27.89 -4.00 -2.59
C GLU A 85 27.32 -5.41 -2.65
N LYS A 86 28.19 -6.41 -2.73
CA LYS A 86 27.79 -7.83 -2.66
C LYS A 86 27.22 -8.16 -1.30
N LYS A 87 26.37 -9.17 -1.26
CA LYS A 87 25.86 -9.73 -0.01
C LYS A 87 27.01 -10.14 0.90
N ASP A 88 26.89 -9.84 2.18
CA ASP A 88 27.85 -10.28 3.19
C ASP A 88 27.99 -11.81 3.20
N PRO A 89 29.17 -12.36 2.84
CA PRO A 89 29.39 -13.79 2.79
C PRO A 89 29.36 -14.44 4.18
N THR A 90 29.52 -13.67 5.25
CA THR A 90 29.50 -14.18 6.63
C THR A 90 28.09 -14.40 7.16
N GLY A 91 27.06 -13.86 6.47
CA GLY A 91 25.67 -13.92 6.89
C GLY A 91 25.32 -13.07 8.11
N LYS A 92 26.23 -12.21 8.58
CA LYS A 92 25.96 -11.26 9.67
C LYS A 92 25.03 -10.15 9.21
N ASP A 93 25.19 -9.69 7.98
CA ASP A 93 24.28 -8.77 7.33
C ASP A 93 23.34 -9.57 6.40
N THR A 94 22.05 -9.52 6.67
CA THR A 94 21.03 -10.22 5.87
C THR A 94 20.46 -9.35 4.74
N TYR A 95 20.94 -8.11 4.62
CA TYR A 95 20.44 -7.19 3.61
C TYR A 95 21.00 -7.49 2.21
N LEU A 96 20.18 -7.19 1.22
CA LEU A 96 20.56 -7.27 -0.19
C LEU A 96 20.66 -5.87 -0.77
N SER A 97 21.63 -5.67 -1.66
CA SER A 97 21.73 -4.45 -2.45
C SER A 97 20.63 -4.42 -3.50
N ALA A 98 19.87 -3.32 -3.56
CA ALA A 98 18.74 -3.16 -4.48
C ALA A 98 18.82 -1.84 -5.24
N PHE A 99 18.44 -1.89 -6.52
CA PHE A 99 18.18 -0.73 -7.35
C PHE A 99 16.74 -0.27 -7.17
N ILE A 100 16.52 1.04 -7.11
CA ILE A 100 15.20 1.65 -6.95
C ILE A 100 15.04 2.74 -8.01
N VAL A 101 13.87 2.79 -8.64
CA VAL A 101 13.50 3.87 -9.55
C VAL A 101 11.98 4.01 -9.61
N TRP A 102 11.50 5.25 -9.77
CA TRP A 102 10.13 5.52 -10.18
C TRP A 102 10.11 5.93 -11.65
N VAL A 103 9.18 5.34 -12.39
CA VAL A 103 8.97 5.58 -13.82
C VAL A 103 7.56 6.09 -14.02
N TYR A 104 7.42 7.26 -14.64
CA TYR A 104 6.12 7.78 -15.08
C TYR A 104 5.93 7.51 -16.56
N ASN A 105 4.76 7.01 -16.92
CA ASN A 105 4.36 6.78 -18.30
C ASN A 105 3.05 7.49 -18.62
N GLU A 106 3.03 8.29 -19.69
CA GLU A 106 1.83 9.00 -20.14
C GLU A 106 0.86 8.11 -20.92
N GLN A 107 1.37 7.07 -21.58
CA GLN A 107 0.59 6.19 -22.46
C GLN A 107 0.98 4.73 -22.23
N ALA A 108 0.02 3.94 -21.75
CA ALA A 108 0.21 2.51 -21.59
C ALA A 108 0.54 1.85 -22.93
N GLN A 109 1.60 1.05 -22.96
CA GLN A 109 2.03 0.27 -24.11
C GLN A 109 2.37 -1.15 -23.64
N ASP A 110 1.92 -2.17 -24.35
CA ASP A 110 2.26 -3.56 -24.07
C ASP A 110 3.70 -3.88 -24.52
N LYS A 111 4.65 -3.16 -23.90
CA LYS A 111 6.07 -3.19 -24.18
C LYS A 111 6.87 -3.15 -22.87
N GLN A 112 8.17 -3.36 -22.98
CA GLN A 112 9.10 -3.29 -21.85
C GLN A 112 10.30 -2.42 -22.23
N ILE A 113 10.77 -1.62 -21.29
CA ILE A 113 12.13 -1.08 -21.27
C ILE A 113 13.02 -2.07 -20.54
N ARG A 114 14.34 -2.01 -20.78
CA ARG A 114 15.30 -2.85 -20.07
C ARG A 114 16.33 -1.98 -19.37
N PHE A 115 16.46 -2.21 -18.06
CA PHE A 115 17.54 -1.65 -17.27
C PHE A 115 18.74 -2.60 -17.34
N GLU A 116 19.89 -2.07 -17.73
CA GLU A 116 21.18 -2.76 -17.81
C GLU A 116 22.19 -2.05 -16.92
N PHE A 117 22.97 -2.80 -16.17
CA PHE A 117 24.00 -2.30 -15.27
C PHE A 117 25.35 -2.79 -15.77
N LEU A 118 26.25 -1.83 -16.07
CA LEU A 118 27.47 -2.09 -16.78
C LEU A 118 28.71 -1.78 -15.93
N LYS A 119 29.79 -2.48 -16.25
CA LYS A 119 31.13 -2.18 -15.80
C LYS A 119 32.06 -2.14 -17.03
N ASP A 120 32.80 -1.05 -17.17
CA ASP A 120 33.71 -0.86 -18.33
C ASP A 120 33.03 -1.14 -19.68
N GLY A 121 31.77 -0.71 -19.84
CA GLY A 121 30.95 -0.87 -21.05
C GLY A 121 30.37 -2.27 -21.28
N LYS A 122 30.61 -3.24 -20.39
CA LYS A 122 30.02 -4.59 -20.45
C LYS A 122 28.83 -4.73 -19.51
N VAL A 123 27.74 -5.29 -20.00
CA VAL A 123 26.55 -5.59 -19.18
C VAL A 123 26.89 -6.70 -18.20
N CYS A 124 26.81 -6.41 -16.91
CA CYS A 124 26.94 -7.37 -15.82
C CYS A 124 25.60 -7.99 -15.46
N THR A 125 24.58 -7.14 -15.30
CA THR A 125 23.25 -7.60 -14.91
C THR A 125 22.16 -6.70 -15.49
N SER A 126 20.90 -7.20 -15.57
CA SER A 126 19.79 -6.46 -16.16
C SER A 126 18.43 -6.96 -15.68
N PHE A 127 17.39 -6.14 -15.84
CA PHE A 127 16.00 -6.56 -15.69
C PHE A 127 15.07 -5.82 -16.66
N PRO A 128 14.00 -6.46 -17.16
CA PRO A 128 12.95 -5.81 -17.92
C PRO A 128 11.95 -5.11 -16.99
N PHE A 129 11.37 -4.00 -17.44
CA PHE A 129 10.32 -3.26 -16.76
C PHE A 129 9.19 -2.96 -17.74
N GLY A 130 7.98 -3.43 -17.40
CA GLY A 130 6.77 -3.24 -18.22
C GLY A 130 6.29 -1.79 -18.21
N ILE A 131 5.89 -1.27 -19.38
CA ILE A 131 5.32 0.07 -19.55
C ILE A 131 3.84 0.04 -19.97
N ASN A 132 3.11 -0.99 -19.55
CA ASN A 132 1.69 -1.18 -19.83
C ASN A 132 0.77 -0.48 -18.81
N PHE A 133 1.16 0.69 -18.33
CA PHE A 133 0.45 1.49 -17.34
C PHE A 133 0.49 2.98 -17.69
N THR A 134 -0.35 3.76 -17.02
CA THR A 134 -0.27 5.23 -16.97
C THR A 134 -0.01 5.68 -15.53
N GLY A 135 0.66 6.85 -15.37
CA GLY A 135 1.06 7.36 -14.06
C GLY A 135 2.40 6.80 -13.59
N TRP A 136 2.67 6.86 -12.28
CA TRP A 136 3.91 6.41 -11.65
C TRP A 136 3.87 4.92 -11.30
N ARG A 137 4.97 4.20 -11.57
CA ARG A 137 5.25 2.86 -11.04
C ARG A 137 6.68 2.78 -10.56
N GLY A 138 6.87 2.16 -9.40
CA GLY A 138 8.17 1.93 -8.81
C GLY A 138 8.76 0.58 -9.20
N ALA A 139 10.09 0.51 -9.24
CA ALA A 139 10.85 -0.75 -9.29
C ALA A 139 11.81 -0.80 -8.11
N TRP A 140 11.80 -1.92 -7.39
CA TRP A 140 12.71 -2.25 -6.29
C TRP A 140 13.29 -3.62 -6.56
N VAL A 141 14.48 -3.70 -7.12
CA VAL A 141 15.04 -4.95 -7.69
C VAL A 141 16.40 -5.24 -7.08
N CYS A 142 16.51 -6.37 -6.38
CA CYS A 142 17.77 -6.78 -5.77
C CYS A 142 18.73 -7.29 -6.85
N TYR A 143 19.95 -6.75 -6.85
CA TYR A 143 20.95 -7.08 -7.88
C TYR A 143 21.26 -8.57 -7.96
N GLU A 144 21.56 -9.21 -6.81
CA GLU A 144 22.01 -10.61 -6.79
C GLU A 144 20.86 -11.61 -6.82
N ARG A 145 19.67 -11.21 -6.33
CA ARG A 145 18.53 -12.12 -6.20
C ARG A 145 17.61 -12.10 -7.41
N ASP A 146 17.33 -10.91 -7.96
CA ASP A 146 16.18 -10.67 -8.84
C ASP A 146 16.58 -10.33 -10.27
N MET A 147 17.81 -9.89 -10.52
CA MET A 147 18.26 -9.53 -11.87
C MET A 147 18.86 -10.72 -12.62
N GLN A 148 18.83 -10.63 -13.95
CA GLN A 148 19.50 -11.58 -14.84
C GLN A 148 20.96 -11.20 -15.00
N GLY A 149 21.87 -12.17 -14.94
CA GLY A 149 23.31 -11.95 -15.03
C GLY A 149 23.99 -12.01 -13.65
N THR A 150 25.20 -11.48 -13.56
CA THR A 150 26.00 -11.47 -12.33
C THR A 150 26.46 -10.06 -12.04
N PRO A 151 25.94 -9.40 -11.01
CA PRO A 151 26.36 -8.05 -10.66
C PRO A 151 27.80 -8.05 -10.13
N GLU A 152 28.54 -6.99 -10.41
CA GLU A 152 29.93 -6.80 -10.00
C GLU A 152 30.12 -5.48 -9.25
N GLU A 153 30.97 -5.49 -8.24
CA GLU A 153 31.42 -4.24 -7.61
C GLU A 153 32.19 -3.38 -8.61
N GLY A 154 31.97 -2.07 -8.53
CA GLY A 154 32.54 -1.11 -9.47
C GLY A 154 31.77 -1.00 -10.79
N MET A 155 30.52 -1.46 -10.87
CA MET A 155 29.63 -1.07 -11.97
C MET A 155 29.50 0.45 -12.02
N ASP A 156 29.58 1.03 -13.23
CA ASP A 156 29.77 2.47 -13.46
C ASP A 156 28.78 3.09 -14.44
N GLU A 157 27.79 2.31 -14.92
CA GLU A 157 26.78 2.81 -15.84
C GLU A 157 25.43 2.08 -15.64
N ILE A 158 24.34 2.86 -15.64
CA ILE A 158 22.98 2.37 -15.86
C ILE A 158 22.60 2.72 -17.28
N ARG A 159 22.23 1.72 -18.08
CA ARG A 159 21.70 1.91 -19.43
C ARG A 159 20.26 1.47 -19.49
N ILE A 160 19.36 2.37 -19.90
CA ILE A 160 17.93 2.08 -20.09
C ILE A 160 17.68 1.98 -21.59
N VAL A 161 17.27 0.80 -22.05
CA VAL A 161 17.04 0.51 -23.46
C VAL A 161 15.55 0.60 -23.77
N ALA A 162 15.19 1.45 -24.72
CA ALA A 162 13.82 1.62 -25.19
C ALA A 162 13.33 0.39 -25.97
N PRO A 163 12.00 0.16 -26.01
CA PRO A 163 11.40 -0.83 -26.89
C PRO A 163 11.48 -0.43 -28.37
N ASP A 164 10.92 -1.26 -29.23
CA ASP A 164 10.83 -1.07 -30.69
C ASP A 164 9.78 -0.03 -31.14
N VAL A 165 9.35 0.83 -30.23
CA VAL A 165 8.36 1.90 -30.46
C VAL A 165 8.87 3.22 -29.89
N LYS A 166 8.30 4.34 -30.36
CA LYS A 166 8.54 5.67 -29.80
C LYS A 166 7.77 5.85 -28.49
N GLY A 167 8.30 6.68 -27.61
CA GLY A 167 7.61 7.03 -26.37
C GLY A 167 8.25 8.18 -25.61
N LYS A 168 7.61 8.54 -24.51
CA LYS A 168 8.10 9.50 -23.51
C LYS A 168 7.91 8.92 -22.13
N LEU A 169 8.96 8.88 -21.33
CA LEU A 169 8.97 8.45 -19.95
C LEU A 169 9.61 9.52 -19.08
N PHE A 170 9.26 9.51 -17.80
CA PHE A 170 9.93 10.31 -16.79
C PHE A 170 10.53 9.38 -15.76
N PHE A 171 11.71 9.72 -15.26
CA PHE A 171 12.41 8.98 -14.23
C PHE A 171 12.66 9.88 -13.04
N ASP A 172 12.40 9.36 -11.85
CA ASP A 172 12.62 10.12 -10.64
C ASP A 172 12.93 9.18 -9.47
N HIS A 173 13.45 9.76 -8.39
CA HIS A 173 13.73 9.04 -7.18
C HIS A 173 14.51 7.74 -7.44
N LEU A 174 15.59 7.87 -8.26
CA LEU A 174 16.45 6.77 -8.65
C LEU A 174 17.55 6.60 -7.61
N ILE A 175 17.62 5.42 -7.00
CA ILE A 175 18.67 5.06 -6.05
C ILE A 175 19.50 3.94 -6.66
N THR A 176 20.78 4.20 -6.91
CA THR A 176 21.66 3.28 -7.62
C THR A 176 21.93 1.99 -6.85
N ALA A 177 22.04 2.06 -5.51
CA ALA A 177 22.15 0.90 -4.64
C ALA A 177 21.59 1.22 -3.25
N SER A 178 20.59 0.48 -2.84
CA SER A 178 19.99 0.52 -1.52
C SER A 178 20.23 -0.79 -0.78
N LYS A 179 19.99 -0.84 0.51
CA LYS A 179 19.98 -2.08 1.30
C LYS A 179 18.55 -2.42 1.71
N VAL A 180 18.03 -3.55 1.24
CA VAL A 180 16.71 -4.05 1.60
C VAL A 180 16.82 -5.37 2.35
N ASP A 181 15.85 -5.63 3.22
CA ASP A 181 15.76 -6.91 3.94
C ASP A 181 15.52 -8.04 2.90
N ALA A 182 16.29 -9.13 3.01
CA ALA A 182 16.20 -10.26 2.09
C ALA A 182 14.82 -10.93 2.07
N ARG A 183 14.01 -10.74 3.11
CA ARG A 183 12.63 -11.26 3.18
C ARG A 183 11.64 -10.47 2.34
N GLN A 184 12.01 -9.30 1.87
CA GLN A 184 11.12 -8.47 1.08
C GLN A 184 11.26 -8.78 -0.40
N GLN A 185 10.17 -8.62 -1.12
CA GLN A 185 10.15 -8.73 -2.57
C GLN A 185 9.24 -7.66 -3.16
N THR A 186 9.51 -7.29 -4.38
CA THR A 186 8.81 -6.25 -5.14
C THR A 186 8.06 -6.85 -6.33
N ALA A 187 7.44 -8.01 -6.12
CA ALA A 187 6.68 -8.66 -7.17
C ALA A 187 5.44 -7.82 -7.53
N ASP A 188 5.42 -7.31 -8.73
CA ASP A 188 4.34 -6.57 -9.35
C ASP A 188 4.25 -6.92 -10.85
N LEU A 189 3.31 -6.32 -11.58
CA LEU A 189 3.15 -6.60 -13.01
C LEU A 189 4.25 -5.97 -13.87
N GLN A 190 5.00 -4.99 -13.37
CA GLN A 190 6.12 -4.38 -14.06
C GLN A 190 7.39 -5.21 -13.90
N VAL A 191 7.54 -5.91 -12.74
CA VAL A 191 8.72 -6.73 -12.41
C VAL A 191 8.31 -8.12 -11.91
N PRO A 192 7.60 -8.94 -12.71
CA PRO A 192 6.94 -10.17 -12.24
C PRO A 192 7.92 -11.34 -11.99
N PHE A 193 9.18 -11.19 -12.35
CA PHE A 193 10.20 -12.24 -12.23
C PHE A 193 10.95 -12.24 -10.90
N VAL A 194 10.65 -11.31 -9.98
CA VAL A 194 11.29 -11.23 -8.66
C VAL A 194 11.20 -12.57 -7.93
N ASN A 195 12.32 -12.96 -7.32
CA ASN A 195 12.44 -14.26 -6.67
C ASN A 195 11.42 -14.45 -5.54
N LYS A 196 10.61 -15.50 -5.65
CA LYS A 196 9.53 -15.83 -4.73
C LYS A 196 9.99 -16.58 -3.48
N GLY A 197 11.19 -17.17 -3.49
CA GLY A 197 11.71 -17.99 -2.41
C GLY A 197 12.00 -17.25 -1.11
N THR A 198 11.98 -15.91 -1.11
CA THR A 198 12.24 -15.05 0.05
C THR A 198 11.02 -14.20 0.39
N THR A 199 9.84 -14.74 0.24
CA THR A 199 8.58 -14.04 0.39
C THR A 199 8.34 -13.58 1.83
N ASN A 200 8.05 -12.32 2.02
CA ASN A 200 7.31 -11.82 3.15
C ASN A 200 5.82 -11.91 2.83
N HIS A 201 5.05 -12.67 3.62
CA HIS A 201 3.63 -12.92 3.39
C HIS A 201 2.76 -11.65 3.31
N TRP A 202 3.28 -10.52 3.79
CA TRP A 202 2.62 -9.22 3.67
C TRP A 202 2.72 -8.60 2.27
N LEU A 203 3.65 -9.06 1.45
CA LEU A 203 4.02 -8.46 0.17
C LEU A 203 3.75 -9.35 -1.04
N VAL A 204 3.16 -10.52 -0.86
CA VAL A 204 2.93 -11.51 -1.93
C VAL A 204 1.72 -11.13 -2.80
N ILE A 205 1.64 -9.88 -3.22
CA ILE A 205 0.51 -9.39 -3.99
C ILE A 205 0.43 -10.09 -5.35
N TYR A 206 1.55 -10.09 -6.08
CA TYR A 206 1.58 -10.64 -7.43
C TYR A 206 1.27 -12.15 -7.47
N GLU A 207 1.84 -12.92 -6.56
CA GLU A 207 1.58 -14.38 -6.52
C GLU A 207 0.11 -14.69 -6.30
N HIS A 208 -0.51 -14.05 -5.31
CA HIS A 208 -1.93 -14.25 -5.04
C HIS A 208 -2.81 -13.79 -6.19
N SER A 209 -2.40 -12.77 -6.95
CA SER A 209 -3.15 -12.32 -8.12
C SER A 209 -3.24 -13.38 -9.23
N LEU A 210 -2.31 -14.35 -9.24
CA LEU A 210 -2.30 -15.48 -10.18
C LEU A 210 -3.22 -16.63 -9.76
N TRP A 211 -3.65 -16.66 -8.51
CA TRP A 211 -4.51 -17.72 -8.00
C TRP A 211 -5.89 -17.64 -8.64
N LYS A 212 -6.43 -18.80 -8.93
CA LYS A 212 -7.73 -18.95 -9.61
C LYS A 212 -8.76 -19.55 -8.67
N PRO A 213 -10.04 -19.18 -8.82
CA PRO A 213 -11.11 -19.76 -8.03
C PRO A 213 -11.30 -21.23 -8.40
N ASP A 214 -11.62 -22.05 -7.41
CA ASP A 214 -12.07 -23.44 -7.54
C ASP A 214 -13.60 -23.56 -7.45
N ILE A 215 -14.28 -22.52 -6.93
CA ILE A 215 -15.75 -22.45 -6.93
C ILE A 215 -16.23 -21.97 -8.31
N PRO A 216 -17.18 -22.66 -8.96
CA PRO A 216 -17.64 -22.27 -10.27
C PRO A 216 -18.46 -20.97 -10.24
N LEU A 217 -18.47 -20.25 -11.36
CA LEU A 217 -19.39 -19.13 -11.58
C LEU A 217 -20.83 -19.64 -11.67
N THR A 218 -21.74 -18.95 -11.03
CA THR A 218 -23.18 -19.19 -11.07
C THR A 218 -23.94 -17.87 -11.10
N ASP A 219 -25.09 -17.85 -11.75
CA ASP A 219 -25.94 -16.67 -11.78
C ASP A 219 -26.37 -16.23 -10.38
N VAL A 220 -26.48 -14.93 -10.17
CA VAL A 220 -26.88 -14.36 -8.89
C VAL A 220 -28.41 -14.31 -8.79
N THR A 221 -28.97 -15.01 -7.83
CA THR A 221 -30.41 -15.02 -7.55
C THR A 221 -30.85 -13.76 -6.82
N GLU A 222 -32.16 -13.44 -6.85
CA GLU A 222 -32.70 -12.29 -6.10
C GLU A 222 -32.53 -12.45 -4.58
N ALA A 223 -32.60 -13.66 -4.05
CA ALA A 223 -32.33 -13.93 -2.64
C ALA A 223 -30.88 -13.57 -2.27
N GLN A 224 -29.90 -13.94 -3.11
CA GLN A 224 -28.49 -13.60 -2.93
C GLN A 224 -28.23 -12.09 -3.05
N LYS A 225 -28.87 -11.42 -3.99
CA LYS A 225 -28.81 -9.95 -4.07
C LYS A 225 -29.36 -9.29 -2.80
N GLN A 226 -30.43 -9.87 -2.21
CA GLN A 226 -30.95 -9.37 -0.94
C GLN A 226 -29.95 -9.59 0.21
N ASP A 227 -29.30 -10.74 0.28
CA ASP A 227 -28.25 -11.01 1.27
C ASP A 227 -27.07 -10.03 1.09
N ILE A 228 -26.64 -9.77 -0.15
CA ILE A 228 -25.59 -8.79 -0.45
C ILE A 228 -26.00 -7.39 0.05
N ARG A 229 -27.23 -6.94 -0.24
CA ARG A 229 -27.73 -5.64 0.28
C ARG A 229 -27.72 -5.56 1.80
N VAL A 230 -28.08 -6.65 2.49
CA VAL A 230 -28.03 -6.73 3.96
C VAL A 230 -26.58 -6.58 4.44
N MET A 231 -25.64 -7.28 3.80
CA MET A 231 -24.21 -7.19 4.13
C MET A 231 -23.65 -5.80 3.86
N GLU A 232 -23.93 -5.19 2.71
CA GLU A 232 -23.50 -3.83 2.40
C GLU A 232 -24.03 -2.80 3.40
N LYS A 233 -25.30 -2.92 3.81
CA LYS A 233 -25.89 -2.06 4.85
C LYS A 233 -25.21 -2.22 6.20
N ARG A 234 -24.99 -3.47 6.65
CA ARG A 234 -24.28 -3.77 7.91
C ARG A 234 -22.85 -3.24 7.87
N PHE A 235 -22.13 -3.51 6.78
CA PHE A 235 -20.76 -3.07 6.63
C PHE A 235 -20.65 -1.55 6.66
N ARG A 236 -21.54 -0.83 5.97
CA ARG A 236 -21.62 0.63 6.05
C ARG A 236 -21.84 1.11 7.48
N GLY A 237 -22.75 0.49 8.23
CA GLY A 237 -23.03 0.82 9.64
C GLY A 237 -21.86 0.52 10.59
N MET A 238 -20.98 -0.41 10.25
CA MET A 238 -19.75 -0.68 11.01
C MET A 238 -18.65 0.36 10.73
N LEU A 239 -18.65 1.00 9.57
CA LEU A 239 -17.60 1.92 9.15
C LEU A 239 -17.76 3.32 9.73
N TYR A 240 -18.98 3.77 9.95
CA TYR A 240 -19.29 5.06 10.57
C TYR A 240 -20.73 5.12 11.07
N THR A 241 -20.95 5.98 12.06
CA THR A 241 -22.29 6.35 12.51
C THR A 241 -22.69 7.67 11.84
N PRO A 242 -23.85 7.76 11.20
CA PRO A 242 -24.34 9.02 10.64
C PRO A 242 -24.38 10.14 11.68
N SER A 243 -23.83 11.28 11.35
CA SER A 243 -23.80 12.46 12.23
C SER A 243 -23.80 13.75 11.40
N ALA A 244 -24.33 14.83 11.98
CA ALA A 244 -24.26 16.14 11.35
C ALA A 244 -22.80 16.57 11.16
N LEU A 245 -22.50 17.09 9.98
CA LEU A 245 -21.15 17.54 9.64
C LEU A 245 -20.92 18.94 10.23
N SER A 246 -19.91 19.09 11.07
CA SER A 246 -19.56 20.39 11.67
C SER A 246 -18.69 21.24 10.72
N ASP A 247 -18.81 22.59 10.84
CA ASP A 247 -17.96 23.52 10.10
C ASP A 247 -16.48 23.29 10.38
N LYS A 248 -16.12 22.96 11.62
CA LYS A 248 -14.75 22.64 12.03
C LYS A 248 -14.21 21.41 11.29
N GLU A 249 -15.02 20.38 11.14
CA GLU A 249 -14.62 19.16 10.40
C GLU A 249 -14.43 19.49 8.92
N MET A 250 -15.34 20.26 8.32
CA MET A 250 -15.23 20.69 6.93
C MET A 250 -14.01 21.56 6.69
N GLN A 251 -13.74 22.52 7.57
CA GLN A 251 -12.54 23.35 7.48
C GLN A 251 -11.28 22.47 7.53
N SER A 252 -11.22 21.53 8.48
CA SER A 252 -10.08 20.61 8.58
C SER A 252 -9.91 19.73 7.34
N ILE A 253 -11.00 19.27 6.71
CA ILE A 253 -10.95 18.52 5.45
C ILE A 253 -10.39 19.41 4.33
N ARG A 254 -10.87 20.65 4.18
CA ARG A 254 -10.41 21.59 3.15
C ARG A 254 -8.91 21.91 3.31
N GLU A 255 -8.48 22.26 4.51
CA GLU A 255 -7.07 22.57 4.80
C GLU A 255 -6.13 21.41 4.47
N LYS A 256 -6.51 20.19 4.88
CA LYS A 256 -5.72 18.99 4.58
C LYS A 256 -5.74 18.61 3.10
N TYR A 257 -6.86 18.81 2.42
CA TYR A 257 -6.96 18.59 0.98
C TYR A 257 -6.07 19.59 0.20
N ASP A 258 -6.16 20.88 0.54
CA ASP A 258 -5.40 21.93 -0.13
C ASP A 258 -3.87 21.76 0.02
N PHE A 259 -3.45 21.10 1.11
CA PHE A 259 -2.05 20.72 1.29
C PHE A 259 -1.52 19.87 0.13
N TYR A 260 -2.31 18.96 -0.44
CA TYR A 260 -1.87 18.08 -1.53
C TYR A 260 -1.79 18.78 -2.89
N ARG A 261 -2.29 20.01 -3.02
CA ARG A 261 -2.24 20.83 -4.24
C ARG A 261 -2.67 20.08 -5.50
N ILE A 262 -3.72 19.26 -5.37
CA ILE A 262 -4.21 18.47 -6.49
C ILE A 262 -4.85 19.40 -7.53
N THR A 263 -4.35 19.36 -8.74
CA THR A 263 -4.78 20.17 -9.88
C THR A 263 -4.89 19.32 -11.14
N TYR A 264 -5.57 19.85 -12.16
CA TYR A 264 -5.62 19.24 -13.47
C TYR A 264 -5.03 20.20 -14.50
N LYS A 265 -4.10 19.69 -15.32
CA LYS A 265 -3.50 20.42 -16.44
C LYS A 265 -3.66 19.55 -17.70
N ASN A 266 -4.37 20.06 -18.69
CA ASN A 266 -4.67 19.32 -19.95
C ASN A 266 -5.32 17.96 -19.71
N GLY A 267 -6.22 17.85 -18.72
CA GLY A 267 -6.89 16.61 -18.35
C GLY A 267 -6.05 15.62 -17.53
N LYS A 268 -4.79 15.92 -17.26
CA LYS A 268 -3.91 15.13 -16.39
C LYS A 268 -3.89 15.69 -14.98
N VAL A 269 -3.96 14.80 -13.99
CA VAL A 269 -3.87 15.17 -12.59
C VAL A 269 -2.42 15.41 -12.21
N ALA A 270 -2.19 16.39 -11.35
CA ALA A 270 -0.92 16.62 -10.68
C ALA A 270 -1.18 17.02 -9.23
N GLY A 271 -0.29 16.62 -8.33
CA GLY A 271 -0.39 16.93 -6.90
C GLY A 271 0.91 16.62 -6.18
N ARG A 272 0.98 16.97 -4.90
CA ARG A 272 2.13 16.57 -4.08
C ARG A 272 2.29 15.06 -4.09
N PRO A 273 3.52 14.55 -4.18
CA PRO A 273 3.79 13.13 -4.05
C PRO A 273 3.29 12.56 -2.72
N ILE A 274 2.85 11.32 -2.76
CA ILE A 274 2.46 10.53 -1.59
C ILE A 274 3.62 9.58 -1.30
N TYR A 275 4.00 9.40 -0.03
CA TYR A 275 5.10 8.52 0.37
C TYR A 275 4.67 7.45 1.34
N PHE A 276 5.40 6.35 1.34
CA PHE A 276 5.37 5.38 2.41
C PHE A 276 6.61 5.58 3.29
N VAL A 277 6.48 6.50 4.24
CA VAL A 277 7.61 6.97 5.08
C VAL A 277 7.97 5.97 6.18
N ARG A 278 6.96 5.29 6.72
CA ARG A 278 7.06 4.54 7.98
C ARG A 278 8.00 3.33 7.94
N HIS A 279 8.17 2.72 6.77
CA HIS A 279 9.00 1.52 6.58
C HIS A 279 10.02 1.65 5.46
N SER A 280 10.41 2.87 5.13
CA SER A 280 11.48 3.10 4.17
C SER A 280 12.86 2.84 4.80
N GLU A 281 13.06 1.61 5.31
CA GLU A 281 14.38 1.19 5.85
C GLU A 281 15.52 1.45 4.86
N ALA A 282 15.21 1.40 3.57
CA ALA A 282 16.11 1.77 2.52
C ALA A 282 16.61 3.22 2.67
N TYR A 283 15.73 4.16 3.00
CA TYR A 283 16.09 5.56 3.19
C TYR A 283 16.92 5.78 4.45
N GLU A 284 16.54 5.20 5.57
CA GLU A 284 17.23 5.35 6.85
C GLU A 284 18.71 4.95 6.77
N ARG A 285 19.02 4.00 5.89
CA ARG A 285 20.38 3.47 5.73
C ARG A 285 21.19 4.13 4.65
N MET A 286 20.53 4.75 3.68
CA MET A 286 21.15 5.25 2.47
C MET A 286 21.15 6.76 2.36
N VAL A 287 20.21 7.40 3.04
CA VAL A 287 20.07 8.84 3.15
C VAL A 287 20.20 9.19 4.64
N PRO A 288 21.43 9.39 5.17
CA PRO A 288 21.66 9.56 6.61
C PRO A 288 20.82 10.66 7.25
N ASP A 289 20.51 11.72 6.49
CA ASP A 289 19.74 12.86 6.96
C ASP A 289 18.24 12.72 6.60
N TRP A 290 17.78 11.51 6.21
CA TRP A 290 16.37 11.25 5.95
C TRP A 290 15.55 11.34 7.23
N ASP A 291 14.76 12.37 7.36
CA ASP A 291 13.85 12.59 8.48
C ASP A 291 12.44 12.09 8.15
N LYS A 292 12.18 10.81 8.39
CA LYS A 292 10.85 10.22 8.19
C LYS A 292 9.77 10.85 9.06
N ASP A 293 10.13 11.32 10.25
CA ASP A 293 9.19 11.97 11.16
C ASP A 293 8.75 13.33 10.61
N MET A 294 9.65 14.04 9.93
CA MET A 294 9.32 15.27 9.21
C MET A 294 8.29 15.00 8.11
N PHE A 295 8.50 13.99 7.26
CA PHE A 295 7.56 13.65 6.18
C PHE A 295 6.21 13.20 6.72
N SER A 296 6.18 12.42 7.80
CA SER A 296 4.94 12.03 8.47
C SER A 296 4.19 13.25 9.05
N ARG A 297 4.90 14.17 9.70
CA ARG A 297 4.30 15.43 10.23
C ARG A 297 3.75 16.33 9.12
N LEU A 298 4.35 16.32 7.94
CA LEU A 298 3.85 17.05 6.79
C LEU A 298 2.58 16.41 6.18
N GLY A 299 2.18 15.22 6.63
CA GLY A 299 0.97 14.55 6.15
C GLY A 299 1.10 14.00 4.73
N ILE A 300 2.31 13.77 4.25
CA ILE A 300 2.56 13.14 2.93
C ILE A 300 2.64 11.62 3.01
N GLU A 301 2.53 11.06 4.20
CA GLU A 301 2.51 9.63 4.42
C GLU A 301 1.24 9.02 3.86
N ILE A 302 1.36 7.85 3.24
CA ILE A 302 0.26 7.15 2.54
C ILE A 302 -0.97 6.92 3.44
N SER A 303 -0.77 6.60 4.71
CA SER A 303 -1.87 6.39 5.66
C SER A 303 -2.63 7.68 5.95
N ASP A 304 -1.94 8.82 6.03
CA ASP A 304 -2.58 10.13 6.24
C ASP A 304 -3.41 10.55 5.04
N TYR A 305 -2.90 10.29 3.83
CA TYR A 305 -3.64 10.53 2.60
C TYR A 305 -4.95 9.74 2.56
N PHE A 306 -4.89 8.44 2.81
CA PHE A 306 -6.09 7.60 2.78
C PHE A 306 -7.03 7.84 3.97
N ASN A 307 -6.52 8.24 5.13
CA ASN A 307 -7.35 8.69 6.24
C ASN A 307 -8.13 9.96 5.88
N LEU A 308 -7.49 10.92 5.18
CA LEU A 308 -8.19 12.08 4.65
C LEU A 308 -9.26 11.67 3.63
N MET A 309 -8.92 10.79 2.70
CA MET A 309 -9.86 10.29 1.69
C MET A 309 -11.06 9.60 2.32
N LYS A 310 -10.85 8.79 3.37
CA LYS A 310 -11.92 8.20 4.19
C LYS A 310 -12.79 9.28 4.84
N ARG A 311 -12.19 10.34 5.42
CA ARG A 311 -12.95 11.45 6.03
C ARG A 311 -13.81 12.17 4.99
N VAL A 312 -13.27 12.41 3.77
CA VAL A 312 -14.04 12.99 2.65
C VAL A 312 -15.22 12.10 2.28
N ALA A 313 -15.03 10.79 2.22
CA ALA A 313 -16.09 9.83 1.91
C ALA A 313 -17.19 9.79 2.99
N ILE A 314 -16.81 9.82 4.27
CA ILE A 314 -17.78 9.88 5.39
C ILE A 314 -18.53 11.21 5.36
N ALA A 315 -17.83 12.33 5.17
CA ALA A 315 -18.44 13.65 5.08
C ALA A 315 -19.44 13.73 3.91
N TYR A 316 -19.11 13.18 2.74
CA TYR A 316 -20.02 13.08 1.61
C TYR A 316 -21.31 12.34 1.95
N ASN A 317 -21.20 11.21 2.65
CA ASN A 317 -22.36 10.40 3.03
C ASN A 317 -23.22 11.06 4.14
N ASN A 318 -22.62 11.94 4.93
CA ASN A 318 -23.32 12.72 5.98
C ASN A 318 -23.84 14.08 5.49
N ALA A 319 -23.39 14.59 4.34
CA ALA A 319 -23.79 15.88 3.83
C ALA A 319 -25.24 15.84 3.32
N GLU A 320 -26.08 16.79 3.79
CA GLU A 320 -27.44 16.99 3.30
C GLU A 320 -27.49 18.08 2.23
N ASP A 321 -26.66 19.11 2.36
CA ASP A 321 -26.57 20.21 1.42
C ASP A 321 -25.97 19.76 0.07
N ALA A 322 -26.65 20.08 -1.03
CA ALA A 322 -26.26 19.64 -2.37
C ALA A 322 -24.93 20.25 -2.84
N ALA A 323 -24.66 21.50 -2.50
CA ALA A 323 -23.42 22.17 -2.91
C ALA A 323 -22.22 21.57 -2.15
N LEU A 324 -22.38 21.32 -0.86
CA LEU A 324 -21.37 20.65 -0.04
C LEU A 324 -21.12 19.22 -0.54
N LYS A 325 -22.18 18.50 -0.86
CA LYS A 325 -22.08 17.14 -1.40
C LYS A 325 -21.33 17.14 -2.73
N HIS A 326 -21.59 18.12 -3.59
CA HIS A 326 -20.88 18.31 -4.84
C HIS A 326 -19.38 18.59 -4.61
N GLU A 327 -19.03 19.51 -3.69
CA GLU A 327 -17.65 19.81 -3.32
C GLU A 327 -16.89 18.54 -2.88
N LEU A 328 -17.49 17.78 -1.95
CA LEU A 328 -16.87 16.56 -1.41
C LEU A 328 -16.70 15.48 -2.48
N LYS A 329 -17.68 15.34 -3.40
CA LYS A 329 -17.55 14.47 -4.58
C LYS A 329 -16.36 14.86 -5.45
N GLN A 330 -16.20 16.14 -5.77
CA GLN A 330 -15.07 16.63 -6.58
C GLN A 330 -13.72 16.38 -5.88
N LYS A 331 -13.64 16.68 -4.59
CA LYS A 331 -12.42 16.40 -3.81
C LYS A 331 -12.09 14.90 -3.79
N PHE A 332 -13.07 14.03 -3.60
CA PHE A 332 -12.86 12.60 -3.62
C PHE A 332 -12.34 12.09 -4.97
N ILE A 333 -12.96 12.52 -6.09
CA ILE A 333 -12.52 12.12 -7.44
C ILE A 333 -11.10 12.62 -7.71
N ALA A 334 -10.78 13.86 -7.35
CA ALA A 334 -9.43 14.39 -7.52
C ALA A 334 -8.39 13.61 -6.70
N MET A 335 -8.73 13.23 -5.46
CA MET A 335 -7.86 12.37 -4.66
C MET A 335 -7.73 10.96 -5.26
N TYR A 336 -8.81 10.41 -5.81
CA TYR A 336 -8.77 9.12 -6.51
C TYR A 336 -7.80 9.18 -7.71
N ASP A 337 -7.94 10.19 -8.56
CA ASP A 337 -7.11 10.36 -9.74
C ASP A 337 -5.64 10.57 -9.37
N ASN A 338 -5.37 11.41 -8.36
CA ASN A 338 -4.02 11.61 -7.86
C ASN A 338 -3.43 10.33 -7.26
N ALA A 339 -4.18 9.56 -6.48
CA ALA A 339 -3.71 8.29 -5.94
C ALA A 339 -3.36 7.29 -7.05
N THR A 340 -4.21 7.18 -8.06
CA THR A 340 -3.98 6.29 -9.22
C THR A 340 -2.74 6.73 -10.00
N ASP A 341 -2.60 8.03 -10.27
CA ASP A 341 -1.42 8.60 -10.92
C ASP A 341 -0.14 8.31 -10.13
N GLN A 342 -0.22 8.43 -8.79
CA GLN A 342 0.89 8.13 -7.88
C GLN A 342 1.19 6.63 -7.70
N GLY A 343 0.53 5.75 -8.43
CA GLY A 343 0.81 4.31 -8.44
C GLY A 343 -0.04 3.49 -7.48
N ILE A 344 -1.11 4.04 -6.90
CA ILE A 344 -2.11 3.25 -6.18
C ILE A 344 -3.10 2.68 -7.22
N ALA A 345 -2.67 1.67 -7.92
CA ALA A 345 -3.38 1.11 -9.05
C ALA A 345 -3.14 -0.41 -9.16
N TYR A 346 -4.03 -1.08 -9.87
CA TYR A 346 -3.86 -2.49 -10.16
C TYR A 346 -2.50 -2.79 -10.83
N GLY A 347 -1.85 -3.85 -10.40
CA GLY A 347 -0.58 -4.30 -10.97
C GLY A 347 0.65 -3.53 -10.48
N SER A 348 0.50 -2.66 -9.49
CA SER A 348 1.57 -1.83 -8.93
C SER A 348 1.96 -2.31 -7.54
N CYS A 349 3.25 -2.17 -7.22
CA CYS A 349 3.77 -2.33 -5.87
C CYS A 349 4.60 -1.10 -5.50
N TRP A 350 4.45 -0.63 -4.27
CA TRP A 350 5.24 0.50 -3.75
C TRP A 350 6.56 0.05 -3.11
N GLY A 351 7.11 -1.04 -3.62
CA GLY A 351 8.36 -1.59 -3.12
C GLY A 351 8.20 -2.16 -1.72
N ASN A 352 8.87 -1.56 -0.77
CA ASN A 352 9.04 -2.07 0.59
C ASN A 352 7.85 -1.80 1.54
N ILE A 353 6.61 -1.68 1.06
CA ILE A 353 5.45 -1.51 1.94
C ILE A 353 5.22 -2.79 2.74
N HIS A 354 5.34 -2.64 4.04
CA HIS A 354 5.01 -3.66 5.01
C HIS A 354 3.63 -3.38 5.61
N HIS A 355 2.84 -4.41 5.90
CA HIS A 355 1.50 -4.27 6.50
C HIS A 355 0.52 -3.39 5.71
N TYR A 356 0.25 -3.73 4.46
CA TYR A 356 -0.77 -3.04 3.64
C TYR A 356 -2.10 -2.85 4.38
N GLY A 357 -2.52 -3.84 5.16
CA GLY A 357 -3.73 -3.78 5.95
C GLY A 357 -3.78 -2.63 6.96
N TYR A 358 -2.65 -2.13 7.44
CA TYR A 358 -2.60 -0.92 8.27
C TYR A 358 -2.54 0.34 7.42
N SER A 359 -1.59 0.40 6.50
CA SER A 359 -1.31 1.63 5.75
C SER A 359 -2.42 2.03 4.79
N MET A 360 -3.17 1.06 4.27
CA MET A 360 -4.21 1.28 3.27
C MET A 360 -5.65 1.16 3.79
N ARG A 361 -5.88 1.02 5.08
CA ARG A 361 -7.26 0.89 5.64
C ARG A 361 -8.21 1.98 5.16
N GLY A 362 -7.74 3.22 5.13
CA GLY A 362 -8.54 4.36 4.67
C GLY A 362 -8.98 4.24 3.22
N LEU A 363 -8.12 3.71 2.34
CA LEU A 363 -8.41 3.47 0.92
C LEU A 363 -9.62 2.54 0.74
N PHE A 364 -9.59 1.36 1.39
CA PHE A 364 -10.65 0.36 1.26
C PHE A 364 -12.00 0.90 1.69
N VAL A 365 -12.02 1.60 2.82
CA VAL A 365 -13.23 2.23 3.35
C VAL A 365 -13.74 3.34 2.43
N ALA A 366 -12.85 4.22 1.99
CA ALA A 366 -13.21 5.36 1.14
C ALA A 366 -13.82 4.91 -0.18
N TYR A 367 -13.20 3.94 -0.86
CA TYR A 367 -13.70 3.44 -2.15
C TYR A 367 -15.06 2.75 -1.98
N PHE A 368 -15.21 1.91 -0.97
CA PHE A 368 -16.50 1.25 -0.70
C PHE A 368 -17.62 2.27 -0.43
N LEU A 369 -17.37 3.27 0.42
CA LEU A 369 -18.38 4.29 0.74
C LEU A 369 -18.75 5.16 -0.45
N MET A 370 -17.85 5.29 -1.43
CA MET A 370 -18.03 6.11 -2.63
C MET A 370 -18.30 5.27 -3.89
N LYS A 371 -18.75 4.03 -3.74
CA LYS A 371 -19.06 3.10 -4.85
C LYS A 371 -19.89 3.77 -5.94
N ASP A 372 -21.00 4.43 -5.58
CA ASP A 372 -21.90 5.07 -6.54
C ASP A 372 -21.22 6.25 -7.26
N VAL A 373 -20.43 7.04 -6.54
CA VAL A 373 -19.66 8.16 -7.13
C VAL A 373 -18.62 7.63 -8.12
N LEU A 374 -17.93 6.55 -7.78
CA LEU A 374 -16.97 5.90 -8.69
C LEU A 374 -17.66 5.33 -9.92
N ARG A 375 -18.84 4.74 -9.76
CA ARG A 375 -19.67 4.25 -10.88
C ARG A 375 -20.09 5.39 -11.82
N GLU A 376 -20.65 6.47 -11.28
CA GLU A 376 -21.05 7.65 -12.04
C GLU A 376 -19.88 8.31 -12.80
N ALA A 377 -18.67 8.25 -12.21
CA ALA A 377 -17.47 8.77 -12.83
C ALA A 377 -16.81 7.80 -13.84
N GLY A 378 -17.36 6.59 -14.04
CA GLY A 378 -16.77 5.57 -14.91
C GLY A 378 -15.46 4.95 -14.37
N LYS A 379 -15.23 5.04 -13.05
CA LYS A 379 -13.98 4.61 -12.39
C LYS A 379 -14.14 3.35 -11.53
N LEU A 380 -15.36 2.80 -11.44
CA LEU A 380 -15.64 1.70 -10.51
C LEU A 380 -14.84 0.42 -10.82
N GLU A 381 -14.75 0.04 -12.09
CA GLU A 381 -14.04 -1.17 -12.50
C GLU A 381 -12.55 -1.11 -12.12
N GLU A 382 -11.89 0.02 -12.39
CA GLU A 382 -10.50 0.22 -12.02
C GLU A 382 -10.32 0.25 -10.49
N ALA A 383 -11.23 0.89 -9.77
CA ALA A 383 -11.24 0.92 -8.31
C ALA A 383 -11.38 -0.50 -7.71
N VAL A 384 -12.28 -1.32 -8.27
CA VAL A 384 -12.44 -2.74 -7.87
C VAL A 384 -11.15 -3.53 -8.09
N ARG A 385 -10.53 -3.40 -9.26
CA ARG A 385 -9.26 -4.08 -9.56
C ARG A 385 -8.15 -3.64 -8.61
N THR A 386 -8.08 -2.34 -8.31
CA THR A 386 -7.10 -1.78 -7.38
C THR A 386 -7.32 -2.31 -5.96
N LEU A 387 -8.56 -2.33 -5.47
CA LEU A 387 -8.85 -2.87 -4.13
C LEU A 387 -8.55 -4.36 -4.03
N ASN A 388 -8.95 -5.16 -5.04
CA ASN A 388 -8.66 -6.59 -5.07
C ASN A 388 -7.16 -6.88 -5.08
N TRP A 389 -6.38 -6.06 -5.76
CA TRP A 389 -4.92 -6.15 -5.78
C TRP A 389 -4.31 -5.91 -4.38
N TYR A 390 -4.60 -4.77 -3.76
CA TYR A 390 -4.01 -4.40 -2.47
C TYR A 390 -4.60 -5.14 -1.27
N ALA A 391 -5.84 -5.61 -1.34
CA ALA A 391 -6.44 -6.47 -0.32
C ALA A 391 -5.96 -7.94 -0.41
N ILE A 392 -5.21 -8.28 -1.48
CA ILE A 392 -4.80 -9.66 -1.76
C ILE A 392 -6.04 -10.57 -1.76
N THR A 393 -7.10 -10.14 -2.43
CA THR A 393 -8.42 -10.77 -2.33
C THR A 393 -8.40 -12.22 -2.83
N ASN A 394 -7.57 -12.53 -3.83
CA ASN A 394 -7.46 -13.89 -4.36
C ASN A 394 -6.90 -14.92 -3.37
N GLU A 395 -6.37 -14.49 -2.21
CA GLU A 395 -5.96 -15.44 -1.14
C GLU A 395 -7.13 -16.30 -0.65
N VAL A 396 -8.38 -15.88 -0.88
CA VAL A 396 -9.57 -16.63 -0.48
C VAL A 396 -9.95 -17.77 -1.45
N TYR A 397 -9.37 -17.79 -2.66
CA TYR A 397 -9.78 -18.72 -3.70
C TYR A 397 -9.44 -20.19 -3.43
N PRO A 398 -8.22 -20.56 -3.03
CA PRO A 398 -7.90 -21.97 -2.81
C PRO A 398 -8.68 -22.54 -1.64
N GLU A 399 -9.05 -23.82 -1.76
CA GLU A 399 -9.55 -24.55 -0.62
C GLU A 399 -8.48 -24.60 0.48
N PRO A 400 -8.82 -24.21 1.73
CA PRO A 400 -7.85 -24.21 2.82
C PRO A 400 -7.33 -25.61 3.12
N ALA A 401 -6.00 -25.78 3.09
CA ALA A 401 -5.34 -27.06 3.36
C ALA A 401 -5.21 -27.36 4.87
N VAL A 402 -5.26 -26.36 5.72
CA VAL A 402 -5.15 -26.46 7.18
C VAL A 402 -6.12 -25.48 7.85
N ASN A 403 -6.54 -25.80 9.07
CA ASN A 403 -7.42 -24.92 9.85
C ASN A 403 -6.68 -23.70 10.38
N GLY A 404 -7.41 -22.59 10.44
CA GLY A 404 -6.99 -21.35 11.08
C GLY A 404 -6.18 -20.42 10.17
N ILE A 405 -6.25 -19.15 10.49
CA ILE A 405 -5.44 -18.09 9.90
C ILE A 405 -4.73 -17.30 10.99
N ASP A 406 -3.71 -16.53 10.60
CA ASP A 406 -2.96 -15.68 11.53
C ASP A 406 -3.82 -14.54 12.09
N ILE A 407 -3.60 -14.16 13.35
CA ILE A 407 -4.35 -13.11 14.05
C ILE A 407 -4.23 -11.74 13.36
N ASP A 408 -3.09 -11.46 12.75
CA ASP A 408 -2.91 -10.23 11.99
C ASP A 408 -3.81 -10.16 10.75
N THR A 409 -4.12 -11.31 10.17
CA THR A 409 -5.08 -11.38 9.06
C THR A 409 -6.48 -10.97 9.52
N PHE A 410 -6.93 -11.45 10.67
CA PHE A 410 -8.19 -10.99 11.28
C PHE A 410 -8.19 -9.49 11.55
N ASN A 411 -7.12 -8.98 12.15
CA ASN A 411 -7.01 -7.58 12.55
C ASN A 411 -6.84 -6.63 11.35
N THR A 412 -6.02 -7.00 10.35
CA THR A 412 -5.54 -6.03 9.36
C THR A 412 -6.09 -6.23 7.95
N LYS A 413 -6.44 -7.45 7.57
CA LYS A 413 -6.80 -7.77 6.18
C LYS A 413 -8.30 -7.94 5.94
N LEU A 414 -9.08 -8.40 6.93
CA LEU A 414 -10.50 -8.74 6.72
C LEU A 414 -11.33 -7.55 6.23
N GLN A 415 -11.16 -6.38 6.86
CA GLN A 415 -11.93 -5.19 6.48
C GLN A 415 -11.64 -4.77 5.02
N GLY A 416 -10.36 -4.78 4.61
CA GLY A 416 -9.98 -4.47 3.24
C GLY A 416 -10.51 -5.49 2.25
N ARG A 417 -10.43 -6.76 2.61
CA ARG A 417 -10.84 -7.88 1.76
C ARG A 417 -12.35 -7.92 1.52
N ILE A 418 -13.14 -7.75 2.56
CA ILE A 418 -14.59 -7.68 2.39
C ILE A 418 -15.02 -6.39 1.67
N ALA A 419 -14.35 -5.26 1.92
CA ALA A 419 -14.61 -4.02 1.19
C ALA A 419 -14.37 -4.19 -0.32
N SER A 420 -13.27 -4.88 -0.70
CA SER A 420 -12.92 -5.13 -2.10
C SER A 420 -13.91 -6.05 -2.82
N ILE A 421 -14.62 -6.90 -2.09
CA ILE A 421 -15.68 -7.75 -2.64
C ILE A 421 -17.01 -7.00 -2.70
N LEU A 422 -17.40 -6.32 -1.62
CA LEU A 422 -18.70 -5.62 -1.56
C LEU A 422 -18.79 -4.41 -2.52
N ILE A 423 -17.66 -3.80 -2.88
CA ILE A 423 -17.66 -2.72 -3.87
C ILE A 423 -18.00 -3.20 -5.29
N MET A 424 -17.79 -4.48 -5.62
CA MET A 424 -18.11 -5.03 -6.94
C MET A 424 -19.61 -4.89 -7.27
N GLU A 425 -19.95 -4.90 -8.55
CA GLU A 425 -21.33 -5.06 -8.99
C GLU A 425 -21.84 -6.48 -8.66
N ASP A 426 -23.16 -6.65 -8.57
CA ASP A 426 -23.77 -7.94 -8.20
C ASP A 426 -23.71 -8.94 -9.36
N THR A 427 -22.53 -9.42 -9.65
CA THR A 427 -22.20 -10.33 -10.75
C THR A 427 -21.87 -11.75 -10.24
N PRO A 428 -21.84 -12.75 -11.15
CA PRO A 428 -21.36 -14.09 -10.81
C PRO A 428 -19.97 -14.10 -10.14
N GLU A 429 -19.07 -13.20 -10.52
CA GLU A 429 -17.74 -13.07 -9.95
C GLU A 429 -17.80 -12.59 -8.50
N LYS A 430 -18.65 -11.61 -8.16
CA LYS A 430 -18.86 -11.18 -6.78
C LYS A 430 -19.39 -12.33 -5.92
N LEU A 431 -20.35 -13.09 -6.44
CA LEU A 431 -20.89 -14.26 -5.74
C LEU A 431 -19.81 -15.32 -5.50
N GLN A 432 -18.96 -15.59 -6.49
CA GLN A 432 -17.83 -16.51 -6.38
C GLN A 432 -16.84 -16.06 -5.29
N TYR A 433 -16.50 -14.76 -5.25
CA TYR A 433 -15.67 -14.20 -4.19
C TYR A 433 -16.31 -14.32 -2.81
N LEU A 434 -17.61 -14.04 -2.67
CA LEU A 434 -18.31 -14.13 -1.39
C LEU A 434 -18.33 -15.57 -0.85
N ARG A 435 -18.57 -16.55 -1.71
CA ARG A 435 -18.52 -17.98 -1.35
C ARG A 435 -17.12 -18.42 -0.96
N SER A 436 -16.12 -18.00 -1.74
CA SER A 436 -14.70 -18.28 -1.43
C SER A 436 -14.28 -17.63 -0.12
N PHE A 437 -14.66 -16.38 0.10
CA PHE A 437 -14.38 -15.64 1.33
C PHE A 437 -15.05 -16.30 2.55
N SER A 438 -16.32 -16.67 2.44
CA SER A 438 -17.05 -17.35 3.51
C SER A 438 -16.37 -18.68 3.89
N ARG A 439 -16.06 -19.53 2.91
CA ARG A 439 -15.33 -20.79 3.12
C ARG A 439 -13.96 -20.58 3.76
N TRP A 440 -13.19 -19.64 3.23
CA TRP A 440 -11.86 -19.29 3.73
C TRP A 440 -11.91 -18.78 5.17
N LEU A 441 -12.86 -17.90 5.49
CA LEU A 441 -13.03 -17.33 6.82
C LEU A 441 -13.57 -18.34 7.82
N ASP A 442 -14.51 -19.20 7.40
CA ASP A 442 -15.03 -20.29 8.21
C ASP A 442 -13.90 -21.19 8.69
N ASN A 443 -13.07 -21.66 7.75
CA ASN A 443 -11.87 -22.45 8.07
C ASN A 443 -10.89 -21.65 8.95
N GLY A 444 -10.73 -20.35 8.68
CA GLY A 444 -9.88 -19.45 9.47
C GLY A 444 -10.29 -19.36 10.94
N CYS A 445 -11.58 -19.52 11.24
CA CYS A 445 -12.15 -19.52 12.59
C CYS A 445 -12.12 -20.89 13.26
N LEU A 446 -11.76 -21.97 12.57
CA LEU A 446 -11.66 -23.31 13.17
C LEU A 446 -10.41 -23.44 14.07
N PRO A 447 -10.43 -24.36 15.06
CA PRO A 447 -9.27 -24.62 15.90
C PRO A 447 -8.09 -25.11 15.07
N ALA A 448 -6.95 -24.42 15.19
CA ALA A 448 -5.72 -24.72 14.47
C ALA A 448 -4.75 -25.57 15.30
N PRO A 449 -4.09 -26.58 14.70
CA PRO A 449 -3.12 -27.42 15.40
C PRO A 449 -1.78 -26.71 15.62
N GLY A 450 -1.05 -27.16 16.64
CA GLY A 450 0.33 -26.74 16.90
C GLY A 450 0.47 -25.22 17.03
N LEU A 451 1.47 -24.65 16.35
CA LEU A 451 1.75 -23.21 16.34
C LEU A 451 1.06 -22.48 15.17
N ALA A 452 0.46 -23.20 14.23
CA ALA A 452 -0.25 -22.61 13.10
C ALA A 452 -1.59 -22.02 13.54
N GLY A 453 -2.02 -20.94 12.86
CA GLY A 453 -3.30 -20.28 13.11
C GLY A 453 -3.46 -19.68 14.50
N SER A 454 -4.53 -18.94 14.69
CA SER A 454 -4.72 -18.14 15.91
C SER A 454 -5.48 -18.88 17.01
N PHE A 455 -6.64 -19.46 16.68
CA PHE A 455 -7.53 -20.05 17.68
C PHE A 455 -7.17 -21.49 17.99
N LYS A 456 -7.15 -21.85 19.28
CA LYS A 456 -6.75 -23.17 19.74
C LYS A 456 -7.92 -23.96 20.33
N PRO A 457 -7.85 -25.31 20.34
CA PRO A 457 -8.92 -26.15 20.87
C PRO A 457 -9.27 -25.88 22.33
N ASP A 458 -8.32 -25.39 23.13
CA ASP A 458 -8.51 -25.03 24.55
C ASP A 458 -9.08 -23.60 24.73
N GLY A 459 -9.20 -22.81 23.65
CA GLY A 459 -9.62 -21.41 23.68
C GLY A 459 -8.48 -20.41 23.81
N ALA A 460 -7.22 -20.88 23.77
CA ALA A 460 -6.06 -19.98 23.68
C ALA A 460 -6.05 -19.27 22.32
N CYS A 461 -5.48 -18.05 22.30
CA CYS A 461 -5.27 -17.30 21.06
C CYS A 461 -3.77 -17.05 20.84
N PHE A 462 -3.25 -17.63 19.78
CA PHE A 462 -1.81 -17.60 19.49
C PHE A 462 -1.44 -16.48 18.53
N HIS A 463 -0.32 -15.83 18.85
CA HIS A 463 0.41 -14.96 17.95
C HIS A 463 1.91 -15.00 18.33
N HIS A 464 2.80 -14.80 17.36
CA HIS A 464 4.25 -14.91 17.58
C HIS A 464 4.66 -16.21 18.29
N CYS A 465 4.06 -17.34 17.91
CA CYS A 465 4.33 -18.68 18.43
C CYS A 465 4.01 -18.88 19.92
N ASN A 466 3.18 -18.03 20.53
CA ASN A 466 2.75 -18.20 21.92
C ASN A 466 1.29 -17.79 22.15
N ASN A 467 0.75 -18.13 23.34
CA ASN A 467 -0.54 -17.61 23.76
C ASN A 467 -0.41 -16.12 24.10
N TYR A 468 -1.12 -15.28 23.30
CA TYR A 468 -0.97 -13.82 23.36
C TYR A 468 -2.36 -13.14 23.35
N PRO A 469 -3.16 -13.32 24.43
CA PRO A 469 -4.54 -12.80 24.47
C PRO A 469 -4.62 -11.29 24.30
N ALA A 470 -3.73 -10.51 24.89
CA ALA A 470 -3.76 -9.04 24.78
C ALA A 470 -3.66 -8.57 23.33
N TYR A 471 -2.81 -9.19 22.51
CA TYR A 471 -2.72 -8.87 21.08
C TYR A 471 -3.95 -9.36 20.29
N ALA A 472 -4.58 -10.42 20.76
CA ALA A 472 -5.70 -11.07 20.07
C ALA A 472 -6.98 -10.23 20.04
N VAL A 473 -7.11 -9.19 20.88
CA VAL A 473 -8.31 -8.32 20.94
C VAL A 473 -8.67 -7.78 19.56
N GLY A 474 -7.70 -7.18 18.86
CA GLY A 474 -7.95 -6.64 17.52
C GLY A 474 -8.33 -7.71 16.47
N GLY A 475 -7.79 -8.92 16.60
CA GLY A 475 -8.17 -10.04 15.73
C GLY A 475 -9.57 -10.58 16.02
N LEU A 476 -9.94 -10.64 17.30
CA LEU A 476 -11.29 -11.05 17.70
C LEU A 476 -12.35 -10.01 17.30
N ASP A 477 -12.02 -8.73 17.37
CA ASP A 477 -12.88 -7.67 16.83
C ASP A 477 -13.12 -7.90 15.33
N GLY A 478 -12.06 -8.17 14.55
CA GLY A 478 -12.19 -8.51 13.14
C GLY A 478 -13.06 -9.75 12.90
N ALA A 479 -12.83 -10.84 13.63
CA ALA A 479 -13.59 -12.08 13.49
C ALA A 479 -15.08 -11.90 13.84
N THR A 480 -15.39 -11.26 14.97
CA THR A 480 -16.77 -11.04 15.42
C THR A 480 -17.54 -10.09 14.50
N ASN A 481 -16.89 -9.05 13.99
CA ASN A 481 -17.47 -8.16 13.00
C ASN A 481 -17.86 -8.91 11.71
N MET A 482 -17.03 -9.84 11.24
CA MET A 482 -17.35 -10.65 10.05
C MET A 482 -18.46 -11.66 10.35
N ILE A 483 -18.47 -12.29 11.52
CA ILE A 483 -19.58 -13.15 11.95
C ILE A 483 -20.90 -12.39 11.94
N TYR A 484 -20.93 -11.19 12.50
CA TYR A 484 -22.11 -10.31 12.46
C TYR A 484 -22.52 -9.95 11.04
N LEU A 485 -21.55 -9.56 10.21
CA LEU A 485 -21.77 -9.16 8.82
C LEU A 485 -22.46 -10.26 8.02
N LEU A 486 -21.99 -11.51 8.15
CA LEU A 486 -22.45 -12.66 7.37
C LEU A 486 -23.68 -13.36 7.97
N SER A 487 -24.01 -13.10 9.25
CA SER A 487 -25.07 -13.82 9.96
C SER A 487 -26.44 -13.68 9.27
N GLY A 488 -27.20 -14.78 9.19
CA GLY A 488 -28.53 -14.81 8.57
C GLY A 488 -28.53 -14.65 7.05
N THR A 489 -27.39 -14.79 6.40
CA THR A 489 -27.25 -14.83 4.92
C THR A 489 -26.80 -16.21 4.46
N GLU A 490 -26.81 -16.46 3.14
CA GLU A 490 -26.22 -17.68 2.55
C GLU A 490 -24.73 -17.84 2.95
N PHE A 491 -24.03 -16.74 3.20
CA PHE A 491 -22.59 -16.69 3.45
C PHE A 491 -22.21 -16.84 4.93
N ARG A 492 -23.17 -17.17 5.80
CA ARG A 492 -22.91 -17.34 7.25
C ARG A 492 -21.89 -18.43 7.53
N LEU A 493 -21.09 -18.22 8.56
CA LEU A 493 -20.15 -19.22 9.04
C LEU A 493 -20.84 -20.39 9.71
N SER A 494 -20.15 -21.52 9.79
CA SER A 494 -20.62 -22.73 10.46
C SER A 494 -20.79 -22.52 11.97
N GLU A 495 -21.60 -23.36 12.60
CA GLU A 495 -21.75 -23.38 14.04
C GLU A 495 -20.42 -23.68 14.75
N GLN A 496 -19.59 -24.55 14.16
CA GLN A 496 -18.28 -24.86 14.71
C GLN A 496 -17.35 -23.64 14.74
N ALA A 497 -17.33 -22.82 13.70
CA ALA A 497 -16.57 -21.57 13.66
C ALA A 497 -17.08 -20.59 14.74
N HIS A 498 -18.41 -20.44 14.88
CA HIS A 498 -19.04 -19.61 15.92
C HIS A 498 -18.63 -20.05 17.34
N GLU A 499 -18.76 -21.36 17.64
CA GLU A 499 -18.43 -21.88 18.97
C GLU A 499 -16.93 -21.77 19.28
N THR A 500 -16.06 -21.87 18.26
CA THR A 500 -14.64 -21.64 18.45
C THR A 500 -14.35 -20.19 18.86
N VAL A 501 -14.84 -19.22 18.11
CA VAL A 501 -14.63 -17.78 18.42
C VAL A 501 -15.24 -17.42 19.77
N LYS A 502 -16.44 -17.91 20.07
CA LYS A 502 -17.11 -17.73 21.36
C LYS A 502 -16.28 -18.32 22.51
N LYS A 503 -15.73 -19.52 22.34
CA LYS A 503 -14.86 -20.16 23.32
C LYS A 503 -13.63 -19.33 23.61
N VAL A 504 -12.96 -18.80 22.57
CA VAL A 504 -11.79 -17.93 22.72
C VAL A 504 -12.15 -16.66 23.49
N LEU A 505 -13.26 -15.99 23.14
CA LEU A 505 -13.74 -14.79 23.84
C LEU A 505 -14.01 -15.07 25.32
N LEU A 506 -14.68 -16.18 25.63
CA LEU A 506 -14.96 -16.55 27.01
C LEU A 506 -13.68 -16.88 27.79
N THR A 507 -12.73 -17.55 27.14
CA THR A 507 -11.43 -17.89 27.75
C THR A 507 -10.63 -16.63 28.04
N MET A 508 -10.63 -15.65 27.15
CA MET A 508 -9.90 -14.38 27.35
C MET A 508 -10.37 -13.63 28.61
N ARG A 509 -11.63 -13.74 29.00
CA ARG A 509 -12.16 -13.11 30.21
C ARG A 509 -11.48 -13.61 31.50
N PHE A 510 -10.92 -14.81 31.50
CA PHE A 510 -10.16 -15.31 32.66
C PHE A 510 -8.78 -14.69 32.78
N TYR A 511 -8.23 -14.15 31.69
CA TYR A 511 -6.90 -13.55 31.67
C TYR A 511 -6.89 -12.05 31.92
N CYS A 512 -8.06 -11.40 31.88
CA CYS A 512 -8.23 -9.97 31.96
C CYS A 512 -9.04 -9.57 33.20
N ASN A 513 -8.63 -8.52 33.89
CA ASN A 513 -9.33 -7.95 35.04
C ASN A 513 -10.32 -6.81 34.64
N LEU A 514 -10.75 -6.72 33.40
CA LEU A 514 -11.57 -5.68 32.76
C LEU A 514 -10.86 -4.34 32.49
N LYS A 515 -9.61 -4.20 32.89
CA LYS A 515 -8.83 -2.97 32.66
C LYS A 515 -7.46 -3.27 32.06
N GLN A 516 -6.85 -4.36 32.47
CA GLN A 516 -5.49 -4.69 32.10
C GLN A 516 -5.30 -6.19 31.92
N TRP A 517 -4.44 -6.52 30.98
CA TRP A 517 -3.87 -7.85 30.85
C TRP A 517 -2.71 -8.02 31.81
N SER A 518 -2.55 -9.20 32.40
CA SER A 518 -1.37 -9.51 33.20
C SER A 518 -0.10 -9.43 32.33
N LEU A 519 1.03 -9.13 32.93
CA LEU A 519 2.32 -9.04 32.23
C LEU A 519 2.64 -10.33 31.47
N SER A 520 2.33 -11.49 32.04
CA SER A 520 2.55 -12.80 31.41
C SER A 520 1.70 -13.05 30.16
N MET A 521 0.61 -12.30 29.97
CA MET A 521 -0.32 -12.40 28.83
C MET A 521 -0.20 -11.22 27.85
N SER A 522 0.69 -10.27 28.16
CA SER A 522 0.90 -9.07 27.35
C SER A 522 2.00 -9.23 26.29
N GLY A 523 2.57 -10.44 26.16
CA GLY A 523 3.57 -10.77 25.14
C GLY A 523 4.80 -9.86 25.18
N ARG A 524 4.98 -9.04 24.14
CA ARG A 524 6.10 -8.11 24.02
C ARG A 524 5.89 -6.73 24.67
N HIS A 525 4.83 -6.56 25.45
CA HIS A 525 4.53 -5.32 26.17
C HIS A 525 4.96 -5.48 27.65
N PRO A 526 6.22 -5.13 28.01
CA PRO A 526 6.79 -5.42 29.34
C PRO A 526 6.11 -4.67 30.48
N ASN A 527 5.40 -3.58 30.18
CA ASN A 527 4.66 -2.78 31.16
C ASN A 527 3.18 -3.19 31.30
N GLY A 528 2.78 -4.30 30.64
CA GLY A 528 1.39 -4.68 30.49
C GLY A 528 0.69 -3.95 29.35
N GLU A 529 -0.54 -4.30 29.09
CA GLU A 529 -1.39 -3.70 28.05
C GLU A 529 -2.78 -3.48 28.63
N GLU A 530 -3.44 -2.39 28.22
CA GLU A 530 -4.83 -2.13 28.56
C GLU A 530 -5.77 -3.13 27.87
N ALA A 531 -6.84 -3.54 28.57
CA ALA A 531 -7.80 -4.53 28.10
C ALA A 531 -8.98 -3.88 27.35
#